data_168048b3b9d9efcc3433fb8730b0a1ee
#
_entry.id   168048b3b9d9efcc3433fb8730b0a1ee
#
_cell.length_a   1.000
_cell.length_b   1.000
_cell.length_c   1.000
_cell.angle_alpha   90.00
_cell.angle_beta   90.00
_cell.angle_gamma   90.00
#
_symmetry.space_group_name_H-M   'P 1'
#
loop_
_entity.id
_entity.type
_entity.pdbx_description
1 polymer ?
#
loop_
_entity_poly.entity_id
_entity_poly.type
_entity_poly.pdbx_seq_one_letter_code
_entity_poly.pdbx_strand_id
1 'polypeptide(L)'
;MLRRREIWSYAAGDFGFNTVWQSIELYLLFYYIRQLGIAPAVASSIFLAGAAADWLMDMLVGVFADRLAARVPLGAWVSIGGPLSVLILCATFAPPPVPAGYVPWYALITYLALRCAYGIGNIPYGALTARISADPVDHLRLTGARMQAAATGGLVAAAVYAMFPAGGGSGAAFSLGAPLLAGLAVPTFFATTFGTRIRVAPVRSPDREVGRALAGALALLTRSAALRRLIATILAVGLAVSLINVSLLFVFDRIGAQRWGYYAALLPALSLLVTTPLWTQAASRIGQVSTLRIAAALMFTAALLGIIGHGIAATLASVSVVIIASQGVSVMFWSLVPATVAACERDGTAAGYAAQVYAAATIARKLAQAFATQVLAFTLIVPAFPVLGGVAMAALFALLCAVFYSPLEGPSPAHST
;
A
#
# COMPACT_ATOMS: atom_id res chain seq x y z
N MET A 1 0.02 29.37 10.14
CA MET A 1 0.58 28.73 8.94
C MET A 1 1.91 28.09 9.26
N LEU A 2 2.12 26.84 8.87
CA LEU A 2 3.37 26.11 9.05
C LEU A 2 4.47 26.66 8.13
N ARG A 3 5.72 26.62 8.62
CA ARG A 3 6.87 26.96 7.78
C ARG A 3 7.14 25.87 6.76
N ARG A 4 7.55 26.21 5.53
CA ARG A 4 7.90 25.23 4.48
C ARG A 4 8.89 24.17 4.96
N ARG A 5 9.91 24.57 5.73
CA ARG A 5 10.90 23.64 6.29
C ARG A 5 10.24 22.55 7.14
N GLU A 6 9.25 22.90 7.98
CA GLU A 6 8.57 21.95 8.85
C GLU A 6 7.70 20.96 8.06
N ILE A 7 7.00 21.47 7.02
CA ILE A 7 6.20 20.63 6.11
C ILE A 7 7.09 19.57 5.45
N TRP A 8 8.25 19.98 4.89
CA TRP A 8 9.16 19.07 4.22
C TRP A 8 9.91 18.15 5.21
N SER A 9 10.25 18.63 6.42
CA SER A 9 10.80 17.77 7.47
C SER A 9 9.82 16.68 7.88
N TYR A 10 8.53 17.02 7.99
CA TYR A 10 7.50 16.02 8.24
C TYR A 10 7.38 15.04 7.07
N ALA A 11 7.28 15.54 5.83
CA ALA A 11 7.16 14.70 4.64
C ALA A 11 8.35 13.76 4.42
N ALA A 12 9.55 14.14 4.86
CA ALA A 12 10.74 13.32 4.75
C ALA A 12 10.59 11.92 5.40
N GLY A 13 9.81 11.80 6.49
CA GLY A 13 9.51 10.50 7.09
C GLY A 13 8.78 9.57 6.13
N ASP A 14 7.87 10.09 5.31
CA ASP A 14 7.15 9.29 4.32
C ASP A 14 8.04 8.80 3.18
N PHE A 15 9.06 9.58 2.80
CA PHE A 15 10.12 9.11 1.91
C PHE A 15 10.80 7.86 2.49
N GLY A 16 11.26 7.92 3.75
CA GLY A 16 11.92 6.81 4.43
C GLY A 16 11.01 5.58 4.55
N PHE A 17 9.77 5.76 5.01
CA PHE A 17 8.83 4.64 5.13
C PHE A 17 8.46 4.03 3.78
N ASN A 18 8.36 4.83 2.72
CA ASN A 18 8.05 4.30 1.41
C ASN A 18 9.22 3.62 0.71
N THR A 19 10.47 3.98 1.01
CA THR A 19 11.60 3.17 0.54
C THR A 19 11.55 1.74 1.10
N VAL A 20 11.20 1.58 2.38
CA VAL A 20 11.00 0.26 3.00
C VAL A 20 9.79 -0.45 2.40
N TRP A 21 8.64 0.23 2.33
CA TRP A 21 7.40 -0.35 1.84
C TRP A 21 7.50 -0.86 0.39
N GLN A 22 8.05 -0.04 -0.50
CA GLN A 22 8.23 -0.41 -1.91
C GLN A 22 9.23 -1.56 -2.10
N SER A 23 10.26 -1.62 -1.26
CA SER A 23 11.20 -2.74 -1.25
C SER A 23 10.47 -4.05 -0.92
N ILE A 24 9.55 -4.04 0.03
CA ILE A 24 8.74 -5.19 0.39
C ILE A 24 7.74 -5.53 -0.73
N GLU A 25 6.97 -4.55 -1.18
CA GLU A 25 5.83 -4.76 -2.08
C GLU A 25 6.25 -5.23 -3.47
N LEU A 26 7.34 -4.67 -4.03
CA LEU A 26 7.78 -4.98 -5.39
C LEU A 26 8.81 -6.12 -5.45
N TYR A 27 9.65 -6.27 -4.43
CA TYR A 27 10.86 -7.08 -4.58
C TYR A 27 10.95 -8.26 -3.63
N LEU A 28 10.35 -8.20 -2.42
CA LEU A 28 10.64 -9.18 -1.38
C LEU A 28 10.14 -10.58 -1.73
N LEU A 29 8.92 -10.69 -2.30
CA LEU A 29 8.39 -12.00 -2.71
C LEU A 29 9.22 -12.60 -3.84
N PHE A 30 9.67 -11.77 -4.80
CA PHE A 30 10.57 -12.18 -5.86
C PHE A 30 11.91 -12.67 -5.30
N TYR A 31 12.48 -11.93 -4.35
CA TYR A 31 13.72 -12.31 -3.66
C TYR A 31 13.59 -13.69 -2.97
N TYR A 32 12.50 -13.90 -2.22
CA TYR A 32 12.26 -15.18 -1.53
C TYR A 32 12.16 -16.36 -2.49
N ILE A 33 11.45 -16.21 -3.60
CA ILE A 33 11.21 -17.32 -4.52
C ILE A 33 12.41 -17.53 -5.46
N ARG A 34 12.98 -16.47 -6.03
CA ARG A 34 14.01 -16.58 -7.07
C ARG A 34 15.44 -16.59 -6.53
N GLN A 35 15.69 -15.92 -5.41
CA GLN A 35 17.03 -15.81 -4.85
C GLN A 35 17.26 -16.82 -3.71
N LEU A 36 16.29 -16.95 -2.81
CA LEU A 36 16.39 -17.87 -1.68
C LEU A 36 15.87 -19.28 -2.00
N GLY A 37 15.22 -19.49 -3.16
CA GLY A 37 14.67 -20.78 -3.55
C GLY A 37 13.50 -21.25 -2.69
N ILE A 38 12.84 -20.35 -1.96
CA ILE A 38 11.68 -20.69 -1.14
C ILE A 38 10.49 -21.02 -2.04
N ALA A 39 9.83 -22.14 -1.79
CA ALA A 39 8.64 -22.53 -2.55
C ALA A 39 7.56 -21.42 -2.52
N PRO A 40 6.87 -21.12 -3.64
CA PRO A 40 5.89 -20.04 -3.72
C PRO A 40 4.80 -20.09 -2.65
N ALA A 41 4.31 -21.30 -2.32
CA ALA A 41 3.31 -21.51 -1.28
C ALA A 41 3.82 -21.13 0.12
N VAL A 42 5.09 -21.44 0.43
CA VAL A 42 5.71 -21.08 1.69
C VAL A 42 6.00 -19.59 1.75
N ALA A 43 6.54 -19.00 0.67
CA ALA A 43 6.81 -17.57 0.59
C ALA A 43 5.52 -16.73 0.77
N SER A 44 4.43 -17.11 0.09
CA SER A 44 3.15 -16.42 0.25
C SER A 44 2.55 -16.57 1.65
N SER A 45 2.74 -17.72 2.31
CA SER A 45 2.32 -17.94 3.71
C SER A 45 3.09 -17.03 4.68
N ILE A 46 4.37 -16.75 4.42
CA ILE A 46 5.15 -15.76 5.18
C ILE A 46 4.52 -14.37 5.06
N PHE A 47 4.09 -13.97 3.85
CA PHE A 47 3.41 -12.69 3.66
C PHE A 47 2.05 -12.62 4.37
N LEU A 48 1.30 -13.73 4.39
CA LEU A 48 0.05 -13.81 5.15
C LEU A 48 0.28 -13.66 6.67
N ALA A 49 1.30 -14.32 7.20
CA ALA A 49 1.72 -14.16 8.60
C ALA A 49 2.12 -12.70 8.91
N GLY A 50 2.82 -12.03 7.96
CA GLY A 50 3.16 -10.62 8.08
C GLY A 50 1.93 -9.71 8.13
N ALA A 51 0.90 -9.98 7.33
CA ALA A 51 -0.35 -9.22 7.38
C ALA A 51 -1.09 -9.37 8.72
N ALA A 52 -1.05 -10.57 9.32
CA ALA A 52 -1.58 -10.78 10.66
C ALA A 52 -0.78 -10.03 11.74
N ALA A 53 0.55 -10.02 11.61
CA ALA A 53 1.43 -9.25 12.49
C ALA A 53 1.18 -7.74 12.38
N ASP A 54 0.98 -7.21 11.16
CA ASP A 54 0.63 -5.80 10.95
C ASP A 54 -0.64 -5.41 11.70
N TRP A 55 -1.66 -6.23 11.59
CA TRP A 55 -2.93 -5.95 12.24
C TRP A 55 -2.78 -5.91 13.76
N LEU A 56 -2.05 -6.86 14.32
CA LEU A 56 -1.72 -6.89 15.75
C LEU A 56 -0.90 -5.66 16.16
N MET A 57 0.11 -5.30 15.36
CA MET A 57 0.97 -4.13 15.63
C MET A 57 0.22 -2.81 15.51
N ASP A 58 -0.67 -2.64 14.54
CA ASP A 58 -1.52 -1.46 14.41
C ASP A 58 -2.32 -1.21 15.70
N MET A 59 -2.86 -2.28 16.31
CA MET A 59 -3.59 -2.21 17.59
C MET A 59 -2.66 -1.89 18.77
N LEU A 60 -1.58 -2.65 18.92
CA LEU A 60 -0.67 -2.53 20.06
C LEU A 60 0.02 -1.17 20.07
N VAL A 61 0.62 -0.77 18.95
CA VAL A 61 1.36 0.50 18.86
C VAL A 61 0.42 1.69 19.03
N GLY A 62 -0.80 1.66 18.49
CA GLY A 62 -1.79 2.71 18.71
C GLY A 62 -2.11 2.90 20.20
N VAL A 63 -2.40 1.79 20.91
CA VAL A 63 -2.68 1.83 22.36
C VAL A 63 -1.47 2.29 23.17
N PHE A 64 -0.27 1.75 22.86
CA PHE A 64 0.94 2.14 23.60
C PHE A 64 1.37 3.57 23.34
N ALA A 65 1.27 4.04 22.09
CA ALA A 65 1.58 5.44 21.74
C ALA A 65 0.66 6.42 22.47
N ASP A 66 -0.64 6.11 22.59
CA ASP A 66 -1.60 6.94 23.33
C ASP A 66 -1.35 6.91 24.84
N ARG A 67 -1.08 5.73 25.42
CA ARG A 67 -0.77 5.60 26.85
C ARG A 67 0.54 6.28 27.25
N LEU A 68 1.54 6.24 26.40
CA LEU A 68 2.86 6.82 26.64
C LEU A 68 2.99 8.25 26.10
N ALA A 69 1.95 8.82 25.52
CA ALA A 69 1.98 10.16 24.88
C ALA A 69 2.47 11.29 25.79
N ALA A 70 2.27 11.17 27.12
CA ALA A 70 2.76 12.12 28.10
C ALA A 70 4.27 11.98 28.41
N ARG A 71 4.88 10.83 28.11
CA ARG A 71 6.27 10.50 28.45
C ARG A 71 7.16 10.38 27.22
N VAL A 72 6.62 9.87 26.12
CA VAL A 72 7.37 9.58 24.90
C VAL A 72 6.72 10.35 23.74
N PRO A 73 7.38 11.37 23.19
CA PRO A 73 6.86 12.13 22.07
C PRO A 73 6.76 11.24 20.81
N LEU A 74 5.76 11.48 19.95
CA LEU A 74 5.54 10.68 18.72
C LEU A 74 6.77 10.66 17.82
N GLY A 75 7.58 11.73 17.78
CA GLY A 75 8.82 11.75 17.03
C GLY A 75 9.86 10.73 17.51
N ALA A 76 9.89 10.40 18.82
CA ALA A 76 10.81 9.37 19.34
C ALA A 76 10.48 7.99 18.80
N TRP A 77 9.21 7.65 18.61
CA TRP A 77 8.79 6.42 17.96
C TRP A 77 9.27 6.34 16.51
N VAL A 78 9.21 7.48 15.80
CA VAL A 78 9.70 7.57 14.40
C VAL A 78 11.21 7.37 14.33
N SER A 79 11.98 8.02 15.24
CA SER A 79 13.46 7.92 15.28
C SER A 79 13.98 6.55 15.74
N ILE A 80 13.14 5.73 16.35
CA ILE A 80 13.48 4.35 16.73
C ILE A 80 12.98 3.37 15.66
N GLY A 81 11.68 3.37 15.37
CA GLY A 81 11.03 2.42 14.48
C GLY A 81 11.48 2.55 13.02
N GLY A 82 11.70 3.78 12.54
CA GLY A 82 12.20 4.03 11.19
C GLY A 82 13.57 3.42 10.95
N PRO A 83 14.64 3.83 11.65
CA PRO A 83 15.97 3.23 11.49
C PRO A 83 16.00 1.72 11.74
N LEU A 84 15.25 1.23 12.75
CA LEU A 84 15.16 -0.20 13.03
C LEU A 84 14.53 -0.97 11.86
N SER A 85 13.48 -0.42 11.23
CA SER A 85 12.86 -1.05 10.06
C SER A 85 13.82 -1.16 8.89
N VAL A 86 14.65 -0.15 8.66
CA VAL A 86 15.66 -0.17 7.57
C VAL A 86 16.80 -1.13 7.87
N LEU A 87 17.24 -1.20 9.13
CA LEU A 87 18.27 -2.16 9.55
C LEU A 87 17.79 -3.60 9.33
N ILE A 88 16.54 -3.90 9.72
CA ILE A 88 15.96 -5.23 9.52
C ILE A 88 15.70 -5.49 8.04
N LEU A 89 15.35 -4.46 7.23
CA LEU A 89 15.28 -4.59 5.77
C LEU A 89 16.60 -5.08 5.18
N CYS A 90 17.73 -4.52 5.63
CA CYS A 90 19.06 -4.99 5.21
C CYS A 90 19.28 -6.47 5.57
N ALA A 91 18.90 -6.90 6.78
CA ALA A 91 18.99 -8.30 7.17
C ALA A 91 18.05 -9.20 6.34
N THR A 92 16.86 -8.70 6.01
CA THR A 92 15.86 -9.44 5.21
C THR A 92 16.35 -9.71 3.78
N PHE A 93 17.09 -8.78 3.18
CA PHE A 93 17.66 -8.89 1.83
C PHE A 93 19.12 -9.38 1.83
N ALA A 94 19.69 -9.66 2.98
CA ALA A 94 21.01 -10.28 3.06
C ALA A 94 20.94 -11.79 2.80
N PRO A 95 22.02 -12.40 2.28
CA PRO A 95 22.15 -13.85 2.25
C PRO A 95 21.94 -14.44 3.67
N PRO A 96 21.02 -15.42 3.83
CA PRO A 96 20.73 -15.98 5.15
C PRO A 96 21.95 -16.66 5.78
N PRO A 97 22.38 -16.29 7.00
CA PRO A 97 23.53 -16.90 7.67
C PRO A 97 23.12 -18.22 8.38
N VAL A 98 22.26 -19.04 7.72
CA VAL A 98 21.71 -20.27 8.28
C VAL A 98 21.77 -21.39 7.25
N PRO A 99 21.79 -22.68 7.67
CA PRO A 99 21.69 -23.80 6.75
C PRO A 99 20.41 -23.77 5.90
N ALA A 100 20.45 -24.36 4.71
CA ALA A 100 19.37 -24.31 3.72
C ALA A 100 17.98 -24.69 4.28
N GLY A 101 17.90 -25.68 5.16
CA GLY A 101 16.63 -26.11 5.79
C GLY A 101 15.98 -25.06 6.70
N TYR A 102 16.74 -24.07 7.16
CA TYR A 102 16.25 -23.00 8.04
C TYR A 102 15.98 -21.68 7.31
N VAL A 103 16.26 -21.59 6.01
CA VAL A 103 16.05 -20.35 5.22
C VAL A 103 14.60 -19.85 5.28
N PRO A 104 13.54 -20.68 5.18
CA PRO A 104 12.17 -20.19 5.33
C PRO A 104 11.86 -19.60 6.71
N TRP A 105 12.44 -20.16 7.78
CA TRP A 105 12.30 -19.64 9.14
C TRP A 105 13.02 -18.30 9.31
N TYR A 106 14.22 -18.16 8.76
CA TYR A 106 14.93 -16.89 8.73
C TYR A 106 14.11 -15.81 8.00
N ALA A 107 13.57 -16.14 6.83
CA ALA A 107 12.71 -15.25 6.05
C ALA A 107 11.46 -14.83 6.85
N LEU A 108 10.80 -15.77 7.51
CA LEU A 108 9.64 -15.50 8.37
C LEU A 108 10.01 -14.56 9.53
N ILE A 109 11.05 -14.86 10.28
CA ILE A 109 11.45 -14.09 11.46
C ILE A 109 11.87 -12.68 11.09
N THR A 110 12.71 -12.53 10.06
CA THR A 110 13.15 -11.20 9.61
C THR A 110 12.00 -10.40 9.04
N TYR A 111 11.07 -11.01 8.32
CA TYR A 111 9.90 -10.33 7.80
C TYR A 111 8.94 -9.87 8.90
N LEU A 112 8.64 -10.73 9.88
CA LEU A 112 7.80 -10.35 11.03
C LEU A 112 8.46 -9.23 11.85
N ALA A 113 9.76 -9.33 12.11
CA ALA A 113 10.52 -8.28 12.78
C ALA A 113 10.48 -6.95 12.01
N LEU A 114 10.61 -7.01 10.67
CA LEU A 114 10.51 -5.84 9.78
C LEU A 114 9.13 -5.18 9.88
N ARG A 115 8.05 -5.99 9.83
CA ARG A 115 6.67 -5.48 9.95
C ARG A 115 6.42 -4.83 11.31
N CYS A 116 6.91 -5.44 12.40
CA CYS A 116 6.83 -4.87 13.74
C CYS A 116 7.59 -3.55 13.85
N ALA A 117 8.84 -3.49 13.40
CA ALA A 117 9.66 -2.28 13.44
C ALA A 117 9.03 -1.15 12.59
N TYR A 118 8.53 -1.50 11.40
CA TYR A 118 7.81 -0.57 10.54
C TYR A 118 6.57 0.02 11.23
N GLY A 119 5.75 -0.83 11.87
CA GLY A 119 4.57 -0.40 12.62
C GLY A 119 4.90 0.53 13.77
N ILE A 120 5.98 0.24 14.54
CA ILE A 120 6.46 1.08 15.65
C ILE A 120 6.74 2.51 15.19
N GLY A 121 7.29 2.70 14.00
CA GLY A 121 7.60 4.03 13.47
C GLY A 121 6.44 4.67 12.71
N ASN A 122 5.81 3.93 11.81
CA ASN A 122 4.86 4.45 10.82
C ASN A 122 3.50 4.85 11.43
N ILE A 123 3.02 4.13 12.44
CA ILE A 123 1.72 4.45 13.08
C ILE A 123 1.79 5.79 13.84
N PRO A 124 2.77 6.02 14.74
CA PRO A 124 2.95 7.32 15.37
C PRO A 124 3.28 8.44 14.37
N TYR A 125 4.00 8.14 13.28
CA TYR A 125 4.24 9.07 12.18
C TYR A 125 2.93 9.56 11.56
N GLY A 126 1.99 8.67 11.28
CA GLY A 126 0.67 9.03 10.78
C GLY A 126 -0.10 9.95 11.74
N ALA A 127 0.01 9.71 13.05
CA ALA A 127 -0.64 10.51 14.08
C ALA A 127 -0.04 11.92 14.23
N LEU A 128 1.23 12.13 13.83
CA LEU A 128 1.90 13.44 13.88
C LEU A 128 1.13 14.51 13.09
N THR A 129 0.47 14.18 11.97
CA THR A 129 -0.29 15.15 11.15
C THR A 129 -1.26 15.95 12.02
N ALA A 130 -2.05 15.26 12.84
CA ALA A 130 -3.04 15.89 13.73
C ALA A 130 -2.42 16.61 14.94
N ARG A 131 -1.14 16.37 15.22
CA ARG A 131 -0.42 16.97 16.36
C ARG A 131 0.42 18.19 15.96
N ILE A 132 0.80 18.29 14.70
CA ILE A 132 1.59 19.43 14.17
C ILE A 132 0.73 20.68 14.03
N SER A 133 -0.52 20.57 13.58
CA SER A 133 -1.45 21.69 13.40
C SER A 133 -2.89 21.24 13.62
N ALA A 134 -3.75 22.16 14.03
CA ALA A 134 -5.20 21.99 14.05
C ALA A 134 -5.87 22.60 12.81
N ASP A 135 -5.12 23.32 11.97
CA ASP A 135 -5.65 24.01 10.79
C ASP A 135 -5.85 23.03 9.63
N PRO A 136 -7.07 22.91 9.06
CA PRO A 136 -7.36 22.05 7.91
C PRO A 136 -6.49 22.36 6.67
N VAL A 137 -6.12 23.62 6.46
CA VAL A 137 -5.27 24.03 5.32
C VAL A 137 -3.84 23.48 5.51
N ASP A 138 -3.33 23.51 6.74
CA ASP A 138 -2.03 22.92 7.04
C ASP A 138 -2.06 21.39 6.89
N HIS A 139 -3.18 20.72 7.26
CA HIS A 139 -3.35 19.28 7.02
C HIS A 139 -3.30 18.93 5.53
N LEU A 140 -3.93 19.72 4.65
CA LEU A 140 -3.84 19.52 3.21
C LEU A 140 -2.41 19.67 2.68
N ARG A 141 -1.66 20.68 3.16
CA ARG A 141 -0.26 20.90 2.79
C ARG A 141 0.64 19.77 3.26
N LEU A 142 0.47 19.31 4.50
CA LEU A 142 1.20 18.18 5.06
C LEU A 142 0.92 16.91 4.26
N THR A 143 -0.34 16.62 3.96
CA THR A 143 -0.73 15.43 3.19
C THR A 143 -0.21 15.48 1.76
N GLY A 144 -0.30 16.64 1.09
CA GLY A 144 0.25 16.81 -0.26
C GLY A 144 1.76 16.58 -0.31
N ALA A 145 2.51 17.15 0.65
CA ALA A 145 3.96 16.95 0.75
C ALA A 145 4.32 15.47 1.05
N ARG A 146 3.55 14.81 1.93
CA ARG A 146 3.68 13.37 2.19
C ARG A 146 3.56 12.52 0.93
N MET A 147 2.51 12.76 0.13
CA MET A 147 2.28 12.00 -1.10
C MET A 147 3.43 12.15 -2.10
N GLN A 148 3.99 13.37 -2.23
CA GLN A 148 5.17 13.61 -3.07
C GLN A 148 6.41 12.89 -2.53
N ALA A 149 6.65 12.95 -1.22
CA ALA A 149 7.76 12.26 -0.60
C ALA A 149 7.63 10.74 -0.70
N ALA A 150 6.43 10.20 -0.49
CA ALA A 150 6.14 8.78 -0.65
C ALA A 150 6.43 8.28 -2.08
N ALA A 151 5.92 9.00 -3.08
CA ALA A 151 6.17 8.66 -4.49
C ALA A 151 7.65 8.75 -4.85
N THR A 152 8.36 9.77 -4.33
CA THR A 152 9.81 9.92 -4.53
C THR A 152 10.56 8.78 -3.84
N GLY A 153 10.19 8.39 -2.62
CA GLY A 153 10.78 7.26 -1.90
C GLY A 153 10.62 5.94 -2.66
N GLY A 154 9.42 5.71 -3.20
CA GLY A 154 9.15 4.54 -4.05
C GLY A 154 9.96 4.54 -5.34
N LEU A 155 10.07 5.69 -6.01
CA LEU A 155 10.88 5.83 -7.22
C LEU A 155 12.37 5.60 -6.94
N VAL A 156 12.89 6.15 -5.84
CA VAL A 156 14.29 5.94 -5.43
C VAL A 156 14.54 4.48 -5.09
N ALA A 157 13.63 3.81 -4.38
CA ALA A 157 13.76 2.38 -4.09
C ALA A 157 13.84 1.56 -5.38
N ALA A 158 12.92 1.81 -6.33
CA ALA A 158 12.92 1.11 -7.61
C ALA A 158 14.18 1.41 -8.44
N ALA A 159 14.64 2.66 -8.47
CA ALA A 159 15.86 3.05 -9.17
C ALA A 159 17.11 2.39 -8.59
N VAL A 160 17.22 2.34 -7.25
CA VAL A 160 18.37 1.71 -6.58
C VAL A 160 18.47 0.23 -6.94
N TYR A 161 17.35 -0.52 -6.87
CA TYR A 161 17.39 -1.93 -7.26
C TYR A 161 17.65 -2.13 -8.77
N ALA A 162 17.18 -1.20 -9.62
CA ALA A 162 17.44 -1.25 -11.06
C ALA A 162 18.89 -0.90 -11.46
N MET A 163 19.66 -0.24 -10.59
CA MET A 163 21.06 0.09 -10.85
C MET A 163 21.97 -1.14 -10.89
N PHE A 164 21.59 -2.23 -10.22
CA PHE A 164 22.38 -3.43 -10.15
C PHE A 164 22.00 -4.40 -11.29
N PRO A 165 22.97 -4.91 -12.07
CA PRO A 165 22.66 -5.76 -13.21
C PRO A 165 22.03 -7.09 -12.78
N ALA A 166 20.93 -7.42 -13.44
CA ALA A 166 20.20 -8.67 -13.23
C ALA A 166 20.99 -9.95 -13.60
N GLY A 167 22.16 -9.83 -14.21
CA GLY A 167 22.94 -10.94 -14.75
C GLY A 167 24.20 -11.34 -13.97
N GLY A 168 24.55 -10.61 -12.91
CA GLY A 168 25.67 -10.98 -12.06
C GLY A 168 25.20 -11.73 -10.82
N GLY A 169 25.05 -13.08 -10.88
CA GLY A 169 24.85 -13.93 -9.71
C GLY A 169 23.99 -13.31 -8.60
N SER A 170 22.81 -13.11 -8.92
CA SER A 170 21.54 -13.19 -8.16
C SER A 170 21.29 -12.38 -6.88
N GLY A 171 22.19 -12.17 -5.99
CA GLY A 171 21.92 -11.52 -4.68
C GLY A 171 22.36 -10.07 -4.56
N ALA A 172 23.28 -9.64 -5.40
CA ALA A 172 23.96 -8.34 -5.28
C ALA A 172 23.01 -7.13 -5.35
N ALA A 173 22.00 -7.16 -6.20
CA ALA A 173 21.02 -6.08 -6.31
C ALA A 173 20.31 -5.83 -4.98
N PHE A 174 19.98 -6.88 -4.26
CA PHE A 174 19.24 -6.81 -3.00
C PHE A 174 20.17 -6.54 -1.80
N SER A 175 21.29 -7.29 -1.71
CA SER A 175 22.23 -7.17 -0.60
C SER A 175 23.00 -5.84 -0.59
N LEU A 176 23.16 -5.17 -1.73
CA LEU A 176 23.75 -3.84 -1.84
C LEU A 176 22.69 -2.72 -1.88
N GLY A 177 21.56 -2.98 -2.53
CA GLY A 177 20.47 -2.01 -2.66
C GLY A 177 19.83 -1.65 -1.32
N ALA A 178 19.56 -2.63 -0.47
CA ALA A 178 18.94 -2.37 0.82
C ALA A 178 19.81 -1.49 1.76
N PRO A 179 21.13 -1.72 1.93
CA PRO A 179 21.99 -0.81 2.69
C PRO A 179 22.10 0.60 2.09
N LEU A 180 22.10 0.72 0.76
CA LEU A 180 22.10 2.02 0.10
C LEU A 180 20.80 2.80 0.41
N LEU A 181 19.65 2.13 0.33
CA LEU A 181 18.37 2.69 0.74
C LEU A 181 18.36 3.03 2.23
N ALA A 182 19.01 2.23 3.08
CA ALA A 182 19.16 2.51 4.49
C ALA A 182 19.88 3.84 4.73
N GLY A 183 21.02 4.06 4.04
CA GLY A 183 21.77 5.31 4.11
C GLY A 183 20.94 6.53 3.72
N LEU A 184 20.02 6.39 2.76
CA LEU A 184 19.13 7.46 2.33
C LEU A 184 17.94 7.68 3.26
N ALA A 185 17.35 6.60 3.81
CA ALA A 185 16.15 6.66 4.61
C ALA A 185 16.40 7.09 6.08
N VAL A 186 17.49 6.63 6.71
CA VAL A 186 17.77 6.92 8.12
C VAL A 186 17.81 8.42 8.42
N PRO A 187 18.50 9.28 7.64
CA PRO A 187 18.48 10.73 7.89
C PRO A 187 17.09 11.34 7.83
N THR A 188 16.17 10.80 7.02
CA THR A 188 14.82 11.35 6.86
C THR A 188 13.95 11.15 8.08
N PHE A 189 14.11 10.04 8.81
CA PHE A 189 13.41 9.81 10.08
C PHE A 189 13.86 10.79 11.15
N PHE A 190 15.16 11.06 11.22
CA PHE A 190 15.69 12.09 12.13
C PHE A 190 15.25 13.50 11.72
N ALA A 191 15.25 13.80 10.41
CA ALA A 191 14.73 15.06 9.90
C ALA A 191 13.26 15.27 10.31
N THR A 192 12.43 14.23 10.26
CA THR A 192 11.04 14.28 10.74
C THR A 192 10.98 14.53 12.26
N THR A 193 11.76 13.79 13.04
CA THR A 193 11.73 13.87 14.50
C THR A 193 12.16 15.24 15.00
N PHE A 194 13.27 15.77 14.48
CA PHE A 194 13.84 17.04 14.94
C PHE A 194 13.28 18.27 14.21
N GLY A 195 12.71 18.07 13.03
CA GLY A 195 12.18 19.15 12.20
C GLY A 195 10.70 19.48 12.43
N THR A 196 9.97 18.65 13.17
CA THR A 196 8.54 18.85 13.46
C THR A 196 8.33 19.30 14.90
N ARG A 197 7.32 20.16 15.12
CA ARG A 197 6.92 20.61 16.45
C ARG A 197 5.47 20.23 16.73
N ILE A 198 5.25 19.60 17.86
CA ILE A 198 3.91 19.27 18.36
C ILE A 198 3.29 20.53 18.96
N ARG A 199 2.13 20.94 18.44
CA ARG A 199 1.36 22.11 18.91
C ARG A 199 0.01 21.73 19.50
N VAL A 200 -0.53 20.58 19.09
CA VAL A 200 -1.84 20.11 19.53
C VAL A 200 -1.64 19.04 20.59
N ALA A 201 -2.15 19.29 21.80
CA ALA A 201 -2.09 18.32 22.89
C ALA A 201 -2.87 17.04 22.57
N PRO A 202 -2.45 15.88 23.11
CA PRO A 202 -3.20 14.64 22.96
C PRO A 202 -4.58 14.79 23.61
N VAL A 203 -5.63 14.53 22.81
CA VAL A 203 -6.98 14.34 23.36
C VAL A 203 -6.99 12.94 23.96
N ARG A 204 -7.21 12.82 25.26
CA ARG A 204 -7.44 11.52 25.89
C ARG A 204 -8.72 10.95 25.27
N SER A 205 -8.60 9.99 24.39
CA SER A 205 -9.75 9.18 23.98
C SER A 205 -10.19 8.36 25.20
N PRO A 206 -11.47 8.36 25.58
CA PRO A 206 -11.97 7.38 26.54
C PRO A 206 -11.61 6.00 26.05
N ASP A 207 -11.31 5.05 26.97
CA ASP A 207 -10.91 3.68 26.67
C ASP A 207 -11.88 3.06 25.64
N ARG A 208 -11.54 3.21 24.36
CA ARG A 208 -12.25 2.49 23.30
C ARG A 208 -11.73 1.06 23.34
N GLU A 209 -12.50 0.20 23.94
CA GLU A 209 -12.27 -1.24 23.82
C GLU A 209 -12.27 -1.59 22.32
N VAL A 210 -11.11 -1.99 21.82
CA VAL A 210 -10.91 -2.36 20.41
C VAL A 210 -11.92 -3.45 19.99
N GLY A 211 -12.29 -4.33 20.92
CA GLY A 211 -13.33 -5.32 20.70
C GLY A 211 -14.71 -4.73 20.37
N ARG A 212 -15.09 -3.62 21.00
CA ARG A 212 -16.36 -2.92 20.67
C ARG A 212 -16.31 -2.23 19.31
N ALA A 213 -15.18 -1.67 18.94
CA ALA A 213 -15.01 -1.04 17.61
C ALA A 213 -15.09 -2.08 16.48
N LEU A 214 -14.48 -3.24 16.66
CA LEU A 214 -14.54 -4.34 15.70
C LEU A 214 -15.95 -4.94 15.63
N ALA A 215 -16.58 -5.21 16.77
CA ALA A 215 -17.97 -5.69 16.82
C ALA A 215 -18.96 -4.69 16.19
N GLY A 216 -18.73 -3.39 16.40
CA GLY A 216 -19.50 -2.32 15.75
C GLY A 216 -19.32 -2.30 14.23
N ALA A 217 -18.09 -2.46 13.73
CA ALA A 217 -17.82 -2.53 12.30
C ALA A 217 -18.47 -3.77 11.65
N LEU A 218 -18.42 -4.93 12.30
CA LEU A 218 -19.09 -6.15 11.84
C LEU A 218 -20.61 -6.00 11.84
N ALA A 219 -21.20 -5.41 12.90
CA ALA A 219 -22.63 -5.13 12.98
C ALA A 219 -23.09 -4.14 11.88
N LEU A 220 -22.25 -3.15 11.54
CA LEU A 220 -22.53 -2.24 10.42
C LEU A 220 -22.52 -2.95 9.07
N LEU A 221 -21.59 -3.89 8.85
CA LEU A 221 -21.55 -4.70 7.63
C LEU A 221 -22.82 -5.53 7.42
N THR A 222 -23.45 -6.04 8.51
CA THR A 222 -24.71 -6.77 8.38
C THR A 222 -25.88 -5.86 8.07
N ARG A 223 -25.88 -4.61 8.54
CA ARG A 223 -27.00 -3.67 8.44
C ARG A 223 -26.98 -2.80 7.18
N SER A 224 -25.80 -2.43 6.67
CA SER A 224 -25.67 -1.51 5.53
C SER A 224 -25.23 -2.21 4.25
N ALA A 225 -26.12 -2.22 3.24
CA ALA A 225 -25.80 -2.73 1.90
C ALA A 225 -24.74 -1.87 1.19
N ALA A 226 -24.77 -0.54 1.40
CA ALA A 226 -23.78 0.37 0.85
C ALA A 226 -22.37 0.05 1.37
N LEU A 227 -22.25 -0.23 2.68
CA LEU A 227 -20.95 -0.60 3.26
C LEU A 227 -20.46 -1.95 2.75
N ARG A 228 -21.34 -2.96 2.61
CA ARG A 228 -20.95 -4.25 2.01
C ARG A 228 -20.42 -4.09 0.59
N ARG A 229 -21.11 -3.29 -0.25
CA ARG A 229 -20.67 -3.00 -1.63
C ARG A 229 -19.33 -2.27 -1.63
N LEU A 230 -19.14 -1.29 -0.75
CA LEU A 230 -17.87 -0.59 -0.60
C LEU A 230 -16.75 -1.58 -0.24
N ILE A 231 -16.93 -2.39 0.80
CA ILE A 231 -15.89 -3.34 1.24
C ILE A 231 -15.57 -4.37 0.16
N ALA A 232 -16.58 -4.91 -0.54
CA ALA A 232 -16.36 -5.81 -1.67
C ALA A 232 -15.56 -5.14 -2.79
N THR A 233 -15.90 -3.89 -3.14
CA THR A 233 -15.16 -3.10 -4.13
C THR A 233 -13.72 -2.86 -3.69
N ILE A 234 -13.49 -2.54 -2.41
CA ILE A 234 -12.16 -2.32 -1.85
C ILE A 234 -11.31 -3.60 -1.90
N LEU A 235 -11.89 -4.75 -1.53
CA LEU A 235 -11.21 -6.04 -1.60
C LEU A 235 -10.81 -6.36 -3.06
N ALA A 236 -11.75 -6.21 -3.99
CA ALA A 236 -11.51 -6.50 -5.40
C ALA A 236 -10.45 -5.58 -6.02
N VAL A 237 -10.59 -4.28 -5.80
CA VAL A 237 -9.64 -3.24 -6.26
C VAL A 237 -8.27 -3.42 -5.60
N GLY A 238 -8.24 -3.59 -4.29
CA GLY A 238 -7.01 -3.81 -3.54
C GLY A 238 -6.26 -5.07 -4.01
N LEU A 239 -7.00 -6.15 -4.30
CA LEU A 239 -6.44 -7.37 -4.87
C LEU A 239 -5.80 -7.11 -6.24
N ALA A 240 -6.52 -6.44 -7.15
CA ALA A 240 -6.03 -6.17 -8.50
C ALA A 240 -4.77 -5.29 -8.51
N VAL A 241 -4.78 -4.21 -7.70
CA VAL A 241 -3.63 -3.29 -7.58
C VAL A 241 -2.42 -3.97 -6.92
N SER A 242 -2.64 -4.72 -5.84
CA SER A 242 -1.53 -5.40 -5.16
C SER A 242 -0.97 -6.54 -6.00
N LEU A 243 -1.84 -7.24 -6.73
CA LEU A 243 -1.41 -8.36 -7.56
C LEU A 243 -0.50 -7.92 -8.72
N ILE A 244 -0.80 -6.80 -9.40
CA ILE A 244 0.12 -6.31 -10.44
C ILE A 244 1.48 -5.92 -9.84
N ASN A 245 1.51 -5.26 -8.68
CA ASN A 245 2.75 -4.85 -8.03
C ASN A 245 3.64 -6.06 -7.67
N VAL A 246 3.08 -7.06 -6.99
CA VAL A 246 3.86 -8.26 -6.59
C VAL A 246 4.19 -9.17 -7.79
N SER A 247 3.41 -9.10 -8.88
CA SER A 247 3.62 -9.90 -10.09
C SER A 247 4.64 -9.31 -11.05
N LEU A 248 4.95 -8.02 -10.93
CA LEU A 248 5.66 -7.24 -11.93
C LEU A 248 6.98 -7.89 -12.37
N LEU A 249 7.84 -8.24 -11.43
CA LEU A 249 9.11 -8.89 -11.74
C LEU A 249 8.92 -10.30 -12.34
N PHE A 250 7.93 -11.04 -11.87
CA PHE A 250 7.66 -12.40 -12.37
C PHE A 250 7.13 -12.41 -13.81
N VAL A 251 6.38 -11.38 -14.23
CA VAL A 251 5.92 -11.23 -15.62
C VAL A 251 7.12 -11.18 -16.57
N PHE A 252 8.11 -10.37 -16.26
CA PHE A 252 9.31 -10.25 -17.09
C PHE A 252 10.28 -11.42 -16.92
N ASP A 253 10.35 -12.03 -15.75
CA ASP A 253 11.15 -13.23 -15.50
C ASP A 253 10.69 -14.41 -16.35
N ARG A 254 9.36 -14.59 -16.50
CA ARG A 254 8.79 -15.66 -17.35
C ARG A 254 9.16 -15.58 -18.83
N ILE A 255 9.40 -14.39 -19.34
CA ILE A 255 9.81 -14.16 -20.75
C ILE A 255 11.33 -14.00 -20.90
N GLY A 256 12.12 -14.31 -19.86
CA GLY A 256 13.58 -14.18 -19.88
C GLY A 256 14.10 -12.74 -19.93
N ALA A 257 13.26 -11.76 -19.57
CA ALA A 257 13.54 -10.34 -19.70
C ALA A 257 13.67 -9.63 -18.32
N GLN A 258 14.29 -10.28 -17.33
CA GLN A 258 14.37 -9.80 -15.94
C GLN A 258 14.81 -8.35 -15.80
N ARG A 259 15.77 -7.90 -16.57
CA ARG A 259 16.25 -6.50 -16.55
C ARG A 259 15.12 -5.50 -16.81
N TRP A 260 14.21 -5.82 -17.73
CA TRP A 260 13.05 -4.98 -18.02
C TRP A 260 12.05 -4.96 -16.88
N GLY A 261 11.96 -6.03 -16.08
CA GLY A 261 11.17 -6.07 -14.84
C GLY A 261 11.64 -5.04 -13.82
N TYR A 262 12.95 -4.91 -13.62
CA TYR A 262 13.50 -3.88 -12.73
C TYR A 262 13.23 -2.45 -13.22
N TYR A 263 13.32 -2.21 -14.54
CA TYR A 263 12.95 -0.90 -15.10
C TYR A 263 11.43 -0.65 -15.02
N ALA A 264 10.62 -1.66 -15.26
CA ALA A 264 9.17 -1.57 -15.13
C ALA A 264 8.73 -1.29 -13.67
N ALA A 265 9.52 -1.68 -12.66
CA ALA A 265 9.27 -1.37 -11.27
C ALA A 265 9.33 0.14 -10.93
N LEU A 266 9.85 0.98 -11.82
CA LEU A 266 9.75 2.45 -11.73
C LEU A 266 8.34 2.95 -12.08
N LEU A 267 7.57 2.20 -12.88
CA LEU A 267 6.29 2.64 -13.41
C LEU A 267 5.24 2.94 -12.35
N PRO A 268 5.06 2.15 -11.25
CA PRO A 268 4.08 2.47 -10.22
C PRO A 268 4.28 3.85 -9.59
N ALA A 269 5.51 4.20 -9.24
CA ALA A 269 5.84 5.49 -8.65
C ALA A 269 5.72 6.64 -9.67
N LEU A 270 6.21 6.45 -10.90
CA LEU A 270 6.06 7.42 -11.98
C LEU A 270 4.58 7.64 -12.34
N SER A 271 3.81 6.56 -12.43
CA SER A 271 2.38 6.62 -12.70
C SER A 271 1.63 7.39 -11.61
N LEU A 272 1.95 7.14 -10.33
CA LEU A 272 1.37 7.88 -9.22
C LEU A 272 1.60 9.38 -9.35
N LEU A 273 2.81 9.82 -9.70
CA LEU A 273 3.15 11.24 -9.85
C LEU A 273 2.45 11.89 -11.04
N VAL A 274 2.41 11.19 -12.18
CA VAL A 274 1.98 11.79 -13.45
C VAL A 274 0.48 11.62 -13.69
N THR A 275 -0.07 10.43 -13.37
CA THR A 275 -1.45 10.09 -13.78
C THR A 275 -2.51 10.40 -12.74
N THR A 276 -2.14 10.59 -11.46
CA THR A 276 -3.11 10.96 -10.41
C THR A 276 -3.91 12.22 -10.73
N PRO A 277 -3.29 13.33 -11.20
CA PRO A 277 -4.06 14.52 -11.62
C PRO A 277 -5.02 14.25 -12.77
N LEU A 278 -4.64 13.38 -13.71
CA LEU A 278 -5.51 13.03 -14.86
C LEU A 278 -6.73 12.24 -14.39
N TRP A 279 -6.54 11.26 -13.50
CA TRP A 279 -7.63 10.49 -12.94
C TRP A 279 -8.57 11.32 -12.07
N THR A 280 -8.04 12.25 -11.27
CA THR A 280 -8.87 13.18 -10.48
C THR A 280 -9.66 14.13 -11.36
N GLN A 281 -9.06 14.62 -12.47
CA GLN A 281 -9.76 15.42 -13.46
C GLN A 281 -10.85 14.63 -14.20
N ALA A 282 -10.59 13.38 -14.56
CA ALA A 282 -11.60 12.51 -15.15
C ALA A 282 -12.78 12.32 -14.17
N ALA A 283 -12.49 12.05 -12.91
CA ALA A 283 -13.51 11.86 -11.87
C ALA A 283 -14.37 13.12 -11.65
N SER A 284 -13.79 14.31 -11.76
CA SER A 284 -14.55 15.57 -11.65
C SER A 284 -15.49 15.82 -12.84
N ARG A 285 -15.18 15.24 -14.02
CA ARG A 285 -15.99 15.43 -15.27
C ARG A 285 -17.07 14.36 -15.45
N ILE A 286 -16.73 13.09 -15.22
CA ILE A 286 -17.63 11.95 -15.51
C ILE A 286 -18.09 11.20 -14.25
N GLY A 287 -17.67 11.66 -13.08
CA GLY A 287 -18.02 11.06 -11.78
C GLY A 287 -17.08 9.94 -11.36
N GLN A 288 -17.00 9.73 -10.02
CA GLN A 288 -16.05 8.79 -9.40
C GLN A 288 -16.31 7.34 -9.80
N VAL A 289 -17.58 6.90 -9.83
CA VAL A 289 -17.96 5.53 -10.16
C VAL A 289 -17.68 5.19 -11.62
N SER A 290 -18.01 6.13 -12.53
CA SER A 290 -17.72 5.96 -13.98
C SER A 290 -16.22 5.88 -14.22
N THR A 291 -15.42 6.72 -13.56
CA THR A 291 -13.97 6.69 -13.63
C THR A 291 -13.40 5.37 -13.10
N LEU A 292 -13.94 4.84 -11.98
CA LEU A 292 -13.57 3.54 -11.45
C LEU A 292 -13.83 2.41 -12.46
N ARG A 293 -15.02 2.43 -13.10
CA ARG A 293 -15.39 1.42 -14.11
C ARG A 293 -14.47 1.48 -15.32
N ILE A 294 -14.16 2.66 -15.83
CA ILE A 294 -13.24 2.84 -16.96
C ILE A 294 -11.84 2.37 -16.60
N ALA A 295 -11.32 2.74 -15.43
CA ALA A 295 -10.00 2.33 -14.99
C ALA A 295 -9.93 0.80 -14.80
N ALA A 296 -10.94 0.17 -14.20
CA ALA A 296 -10.99 -1.29 -14.02
C ALA A 296 -11.12 -2.02 -15.36
N ALA A 297 -11.93 -1.51 -16.30
CA ALA A 297 -12.06 -2.06 -17.65
C ALA A 297 -10.74 -1.96 -18.42
N LEU A 298 -10.08 -0.80 -18.35
CA LEU A 298 -8.77 -0.59 -18.99
C LEU A 298 -7.70 -1.53 -18.41
N MET A 299 -7.70 -1.72 -17.09
CA MET A 299 -6.80 -2.67 -16.41
C MET A 299 -7.04 -4.11 -16.88
N PHE A 300 -8.31 -4.53 -16.96
CA PHE A 300 -8.70 -5.86 -17.41
C PHE A 300 -8.30 -6.11 -18.88
N THR A 301 -8.67 -5.20 -19.78
CA THR A 301 -8.38 -5.35 -21.22
C THR A 301 -6.88 -5.32 -21.51
N ALA A 302 -6.13 -4.45 -20.83
CA ALA A 302 -4.69 -4.40 -20.96
C ALA A 302 -4.01 -5.68 -20.46
N ALA A 303 -4.47 -6.27 -19.34
CA ALA A 303 -3.96 -7.53 -18.84
C ALA A 303 -4.25 -8.69 -19.82
N LEU A 304 -5.44 -8.75 -20.42
CA LEU A 304 -5.77 -9.73 -21.46
C LEU A 304 -4.88 -9.58 -22.70
N LEU A 305 -4.68 -8.35 -23.18
CA LEU A 305 -3.80 -8.10 -24.32
C LEU A 305 -2.35 -8.51 -24.02
N GLY A 306 -1.89 -8.38 -22.78
CA GLY A 306 -0.58 -8.85 -22.36
C GLY A 306 -0.44 -10.38 -22.31
N ILE A 307 -1.55 -11.13 -22.16
CA ILE A 307 -1.55 -12.59 -22.25
C ILE A 307 -1.40 -13.05 -23.71
N ILE A 308 -2.04 -12.35 -24.64
CA ILE A 308 -2.05 -12.68 -26.06
C ILE A 308 -0.78 -12.15 -26.75
N GLY A 309 -0.27 -11.01 -26.28
CA GLY A 309 0.89 -10.36 -26.86
C GLY A 309 2.20 -11.10 -26.56
N HIS A 310 3.08 -11.14 -27.57
CA HIS A 310 4.37 -11.81 -27.44
C HIS A 310 5.53 -10.82 -27.48
N GLY A 311 6.56 -11.11 -26.69
CA GLY A 311 7.80 -10.33 -26.66
C GLY A 311 7.79 -9.17 -25.67
N ILE A 312 8.98 -8.58 -25.47
CA ILE A 312 9.23 -7.58 -24.42
C ILE A 312 8.40 -6.31 -24.63
N ALA A 313 8.29 -5.82 -25.86
CA ALA A 313 7.58 -4.60 -26.18
C ALA A 313 6.07 -4.69 -25.87
N ALA A 314 5.43 -5.79 -26.26
CA ALA A 314 4.01 -6.02 -25.98
C ALA A 314 3.74 -6.17 -24.48
N THR A 315 4.60 -6.90 -23.76
CA THR A 315 4.53 -7.06 -22.32
C THR A 315 4.72 -5.71 -21.61
N LEU A 316 5.71 -4.92 -22.02
CA LEU A 316 5.97 -3.61 -21.42
C LEU A 316 4.80 -2.65 -21.65
N ALA A 317 4.24 -2.60 -22.86
CA ALA A 317 3.07 -1.79 -23.17
C ALA A 317 1.86 -2.19 -22.33
N SER A 318 1.54 -3.50 -22.28
CA SER A 318 0.45 -4.03 -21.46
C SER A 318 0.61 -3.68 -19.98
N VAL A 319 1.75 -4.00 -19.40
CA VAL A 319 2.08 -3.73 -17.99
C VAL A 319 2.00 -2.23 -17.68
N SER A 320 2.49 -1.37 -18.59
CA SER A 320 2.41 0.09 -18.40
C SER A 320 0.95 0.57 -18.32
N VAL A 321 0.09 0.09 -19.22
CA VAL A 321 -1.34 0.42 -19.20
C VAL A 321 -2.03 -0.13 -17.96
N VAL A 322 -1.73 -1.36 -17.55
CA VAL A 322 -2.25 -1.96 -16.31
C VAL A 322 -1.87 -1.11 -15.10
N ILE A 323 -0.62 -0.66 -15.01
CA ILE A 323 -0.14 0.18 -13.89
C ILE A 323 -0.81 1.55 -13.90
N ILE A 324 -0.93 2.20 -15.07
CA ILE A 324 -1.64 3.49 -15.20
C ILE A 324 -3.10 3.34 -14.76
N ALA A 325 -3.76 2.28 -15.20
CA ALA A 325 -5.14 2.00 -14.84
C ALA A 325 -5.30 1.68 -13.34
N SER A 326 -4.35 0.95 -12.75
CA SER A 326 -4.34 0.62 -11.32
C SER A 326 -4.26 1.85 -10.43
N GLN A 327 -3.59 2.92 -10.86
CA GLN A 327 -3.58 4.22 -10.15
C GLN A 327 -4.96 4.87 -10.19
N GLY A 328 -5.67 4.82 -11.34
CA GLY A 328 -7.04 5.31 -11.44
C GLY A 328 -7.99 4.59 -10.48
N VAL A 329 -7.90 3.28 -10.46
CA VAL A 329 -8.67 2.43 -9.53
C VAL A 329 -8.35 2.78 -8.07
N SER A 330 -7.07 2.95 -7.74
CA SER A 330 -6.58 3.28 -6.39
C SER A 330 -7.04 4.66 -5.90
N VAL A 331 -7.00 5.67 -6.76
CA VAL A 331 -7.46 7.04 -6.44
C VAL A 331 -8.97 7.03 -6.21
N MET A 332 -9.73 6.35 -7.06
CA MET A 332 -11.19 6.29 -6.91
C MET A 332 -11.62 5.56 -5.63
N PHE A 333 -10.96 4.48 -5.30
CA PHE A 333 -11.22 3.75 -4.07
C PHE A 333 -11.23 4.66 -2.83
N TRP A 334 -10.17 5.47 -2.65
CA TRP A 334 -10.08 6.38 -1.50
C TRP A 334 -11.12 7.48 -1.52
N SER A 335 -11.59 7.89 -2.70
CA SER A 335 -12.63 8.90 -2.84
C SER A 335 -14.05 8.37 -2.53
N LEU A 336 -14.28 7.05 -2.68
CA LEU A 336 -15.58 6.43 -2.40
C LEU A 336 -15.84 6.21 -0.90
N VAL A 337 -14.80 6.12 -0.08
CA VAL A 337 -14.96 5.93 1.38
C VAL A 337 -15.75 7.07 2.03
N PRO A 338 -15.35 8.36 1.89
CA PRO A 338 -16.13 9.46 2.46
C PRO A 338 -17.54 9.59 1.86
N ALA A 339 -17.71 9.28 0.57
CA ALA A 339 -19.02 9.29 -0.08
C ALA A 339 -19.97 8.25 0.54
N THR A 340 -19.46 7.05 0.85
CA THR A 340 -20.25 6.00 1.51
C THR A 340 -20.55 6.36 2.96
N VAL A 341 -19.61 6.97 3.69
CA VAL A 341 -19.85 7.47 5.06
C VAL A 341 -21.02 8.46 5.04
N ALA A 342 -20.98 9.46 4.17
CA ALA A 342 -22.03 10.46 4.05
C ALA A 342 -23.40 9.85 3.65
N ALA A 343 -23.40 8.79 2.84
CA ALA A 343 -24.62 8.07 2.50
C ALA A 343 -25.20 7.31 3.72
N CYS A 344 -24.36 6.58 4.45
CA CYS A 344 -24.76 5.86 5.65
C CYS A 344 -25.22 6.79 6.79
N GLU A 345 -24.66 7.99 6.90
CA GLU A 345 -25.09 8.99 7.87
C GLU A 345 -26.49 9.54 7.53
N ARG A 346 -26.75 9.80 6.24
CA ARG A 346 -28.09 10.24 5.77
C ARG A 346 -29.19 9.20 6.02
N ASP A 347 -28.86 7.94 5.82
CA ASP A 347 -29.79 6.83 6.04
C ASP A 347 -29.97 6.47 7.54
N GLY A 348 -29.30 7.17 8.45
CA GLY A 348 -29.33 6.91 9.89
C GLY A 348 -28.68 5.58 10.32
N THR A 349 -28.10 4.82 9.39
CA THR A 349 -27.52 3.50 9.66
C THR A 349 -26.14 3.57 10.30
N ALA A 350 -25.43 4.71 10.18
CA ALA A 350 -24.07 4.85 10.64
C ALA A 350 -23.75 6.24 11.24
N ALA A 351 -24.72 6.90 11.83
CA ALA A 351 -24.48 8.18 12.52
C ALA A 351 -23.40 8.00 13.61
N GLY A 352 -22.27 8.72 13.47
CA GLY A 352 -21.13 8.65 14.39
C GLY A 352 -20.14 7.49 14.14
N TYR A 353 -20.28 6.70 13.09
CA TYR A 353 -19.43 5.53 12.80
C TYR A 353 -18.37 5.74 11.70
N ALA A 354 -18.15 6.97 11.26
CA ALA A 354 -17.18 7.30 10.19
C ALA A 354 -15.80 6.62 10.39
N ALA A 355 -15.25 6.72 11.61
CA ALA A 355 -13.95 6.10 11.94
C ALA A 355 -13.95 4.58 11.75
N GLN A 356 -15.08 3.91 12.03
CA GLN A 356 -15.20 2.45 11.87
C GLN A 356 -15.29 2.05 10.39
N VAL A 357 -15.95 2.86 9.54
CA VAL A 357 -15.97 2.65 8.09
C VAL A 357 -14.57 2.77 7.49
N TYR A 358 -13.80 3.80 7.90
CA TYR A 358 -12.40 3.95 7.47
C TYR A 358 -11.52 2.79 7.96
N ALA A 359 -11.70 2.33 9.20
CA ALA A 359 -10.97 1.18 9.73
C ALA A 359 -11.30 -0.09 8.94
N ALA A 360 -12.58 -0.36 8.67
CA ALA A 360 -13.01 -1.50 7.87
C ALA A 360 -12.42 -1.45 6.44
N ALA A 361 -12.42 -0.27 5.81
CA ALA A 361 -11.81 -0.05 4.49
C ALA A 361 -10.30 -0.35 4.49
N THR A 362 -9.59 0.10 5.52
CA THR A 362 -8.15 -0.15 5.67
C THR A 362 -7.84 -1.63 5.88
N ILE A 363 -8.63 -2.31 6.73
CA ILE A 363 -8.51 -3.76 6.96
C ILE A 363 -8.76 -4.52 5.66
N ALA A 364 -9.83 -4.19 4.92
CA ALA A 364 -10.14 -4.82 3.64
C ALA A 364 -8.97 -4.68 2.64
N ARG A 365 -8.37 -3.50 2.54
CA ARG A 365 -7.21 -3.27 1.68
C ARG A 365 -6.00 -4.12 2.09
N LYS A 366 -5.68 -4.20 3.39
CA LYS A 366 -4.57 -5.02 3.89
C LYS A 366 -4.80 -6.51 3.64
N LEU A 367 -6.03 -7.00 3.82
CA LEU A 367 -6.41 -8.37 3.47
C LEU A 367 -6.23 -8.64 1.98
N ALA A 368 -6.67 -7.72 1.12
CA ALA A 368 -6.49 -7.84 -0.33
C ALA A 368 -5.00 -7.94 -0.72
N GLN A 369 -4.11 -7.16 -0.09
CA GLN A 369 -2.67 -7.25 -0.30
C GLN A 369 -2.10 -8.63 0.09
N ALA A 370 -2.53 -9.18 1.23
CA ALA A 370 -2.12 -10.51 1.66
C ALA A 370 -2.60 -11.59 0.70
N PHE A 371 -3.86 -11.52 0.24
CA PHE A 371 -4.40 -12.47 -0.73
C PHE A 371 -3.74 -12.36 -2.11
N ALA A 372 -3.26 -11.19 -2.53
CA ALA A 372 -2.55 -11.03 -3.79
C ALA A 372 -1.32 -11.94 -3.89
N THR A 373 -0.57 -12.10 -2.80
CA THR A 373 0.59 -13.01 -2.77
C THR A 373 0.18 -14.48 -2.91
N GLN A 374 -0.99 -14.88 -2.36
CA GLN A 374 -1.53 -16.24 -2.50
C GLN A 374 -1.97 -16.52 -3.94
N VAL A 375 -2.67 -15.55 -4.56
CA VAL A 375 -3.08 -15.66 -5.98
C VAL A 375 -1.86 -15.76 -6.87
N LEU A 376 -0.83 -14.95 -6.66
CA LEU A 376 0.42 -15.04 -7.41
C LEU A 376 1.11 -16.40 -7.21
N ALA A 377 1.21 -16.89 -5.97
CA ALA A 377 1.80 -18.19 -5.69
C ALA A 377 1.09 -19.30 -6.46
N PHE A 378 -0.25 -19.28 -6.52
CA PHE A 378 -1.04 -20.20 -7.34
C PHE A 378 -0.67 -20.10 -8.81
N THR A 379 -0.59 -18.90 -9.39
CA THR A 379 -0.22 -18.71 -10.80
C THR A 379 1.21 -19.18 -11.12
N LEU A 380 2.11 -19.17 -10.13
CA LEU A 380 3.47 -19.65 -10.30
C LEU A 380 3.58 -21.18 -10.23
N ILE A 381 2.71 -21.84 -9.46
CA ILE A 381 2.66 -23.31 -9.31
C ILE A 381 2.05 -23.96 -10.57
N VAL A 382 1.11 -23.29 -11.24
CA VAL A 382 0.46 -23.80 -12.45
C VAL A 382 1.20 -23.30 -13.70
N PRO A 383 2.04 -24.14 -14.36
CA PRO A 383 2.93 -23.67 -15.44
C PRO A 383 2.18 -23.10 -16.66
N ALA A 384 1.01 -23.64 -16.96
CA ALA A 384 0.18 -23.21 -18.09
C ALA A 384 -0.58 -21.91 -17.83
N PHE A 385 -0.62 -21.43 -16.58
CA PHE A 385 -1.37 -20.22 -16.23
C PHE A 385 -0.46 -18.97 -16.33
N PRO A 386 -0.80 -18.00 -17.19
CA PRO A 386 0.02 -16.80 -17.34
C PRO A 386 -0.06 -15.93 -16.10
N VAL A 387 1.05 -15.33 -15.69
CA VAL A 387 1.11 -14.43 -14.50
C VAL A 387 0.10 -13.28 -14.63
N LEU A 388 -0.02 -12.68 -15.82
CA LEU A 388 -1.03 -11.65 -16.11
C LEU A 388 -2.48 -12.18 -16.06
N GLY A 389 -2.69 -13.49 -16.15
CA GLY A 389 -4.01 -14.11 -16.01
C GLY A 389 -4.62 -13.89 -14.63
N GLY A 390 -3.82 -14.00 -13.58
CA GLY A 390 -4.24 -13.64 -12.21
C GLY A 390 -4.63 -12.16 -12.10
N VAL A 391 -3.84 -11.27 -12.70
CA VAL A 391 -4.13 -9.83 -12.77
C VAL A 391 -5.42 -9.56 -13.54
N ALA A 392 -5.64 -10.22 -14.69
CA ALA A 392 -6.86 -10.08 -15.47
C ALA A 392 -8.10 -10.55 -14.68
N MET A 393 -8.02 -11.69 -14.00
CA MET A 393 -9.12 -12.17 -13.15
C MET A 393 -9.44 -11.19 -12.00
N ALA A 394 -8.42 -10.68 -11.32
CA ALA A 394 -8.60 -9.69 -10.24
C ALA A 394 -9.19 -8.37 -10.78
N ALA A 395 -8.74 -7.91 -11.95
CA ALA A 395 -9.27 -6.72 -12.62
C ALA A 395 -10.73 -6.92 -13.09
N LEU A 396 -11.08 -8.10 -13.60
CA LEU A 396 -12.45 -8.44 -13.92
C LEU A 396 -13.34 -8.41 -12.68
N PHE A 397 -12.88 -8.98 -11.58
CA PHE A 397 -13.62 -8.95 -10.32
C PHE A 397 -13.81 -7.51 -9.81
N ALA A 398 -12.77 -6.67 -9.91
CA ALA A 398 -12.86 -5.25 -9.59
C ALA A 398 -13.87 -4.51 -10.50
N LEU A 399 -13.89 -4.82 -11.79
CA LEU A 399 -14.85 -4.27 -12.74
C LEU A 399 -16.28 -4.66 -12.41
N LEU A 400 -16.52 -5.95 -12.13
CA LEU A 400 -17.83 -6.43 -11.74
C LEU A 400 -18.32 -5.75 -10.44
N CYS A 401 -17.47 -5.65 -9.41
CA CYS A 401 -17.81 -4.92 -8.19
C CYS A 401 -18.10 -3.44 -8.47
N ALA A 402 -17.35 -2.78 -9.36
CA ALA A 402 -17.58 -1.40 -9.75
C ALA A 402 -18.88 -1.19 -10.57
N VAL A 403 -19.26 -2.17 -11.38
CA VAL A 403 -20.54 -2.12 -12.12
C VAL A 403 -21.72 -2.22 -11.16
N PHE A 404 -21.65 -3.12 -10.18
CA PHE A 404 -22.71 -3.28 -9.16
C PHE A 404 -22.60 -2.28 -8.01
N TYR A 405 -21.55 -1.47 -7.96
CA TYR A 405 -21.44 -0.38 -7.02
C TYR A 405 -22.36 0.76 -7.47
N SER A 406 -23.47 0.91 -6.76
CA SER A 406 -24.34 2.09 -6.83
C SER A 406 -24.20 2.80 -5.49
N PRO A 407 -23.66 4.03 -5.45
CA PRO A 407 -23.92 4.88 -4.30
C PRO A 407 -25.44 5.00 -4.21
N LEU A 408 -26.01 4.88 -3.02
CA LEU A 408 -27.45 5.15 -2.83
C LEU A 408 -27.71 6.54 -3.45
N GLU A 409 -28.42 6.55 -4.56
CA GLU A 409 -28.83 7.79 -5.23
C GLU A 409 -29.73 8.54 -4.24
N GLY A 410 -29.14 9.56 -3.59
CA GLY A 410 -29.99 10.57 -2.97
C GLY A 410 -30.90 11.17 -4.07
N PRO A 411 -32.12 11.62 -3.73
CA PRO A 411 -32.98 12.24 -4.72
C PRO A 411 -32.19 13.33 -5.44
N SER A 412 -32.16 13.23 -6.77
CA SER A 412 -31.62 14.26 -7.66
C SER A 412 -32.10 15.61 -7.11
N PRO A 413 -31.23 16.64 -6.97
CA PRO A 413 -31.74 17.96 -6.67
C PRO A 413 -32.71 18.31 -7.78
N ALA A 414 -34.01 18.25 -7.46
CA ALA A 414 -35.04 18.71 -8.34
C ALA A 414 -34.67 20.14 -8.76
N HIS A 415 -34.55 20.35 -10.04
CA HIS A 415 -34.39 21.68 -10.64
C HIS A 415 -35.38 22.61 -9.96
N SER A 416 -34.91 23.41 -9.01
CA SER A 416 -35.64 24.59 -8.57
C SER A 416 -35.54 25.62 -9.71
N THR A 417 -36.57 25.62 -10.52
CA THR A 417 -36.89 26.69 -11.46
C THR A 417 -36.97 28.03 -10.76
#